data_980bdafd35b4a144a581f73ba8314021
#
_entry.id   980bdafd35b4a144a581f73ba8314021
#
_cell.length_a   1.000
_cell.length_b   1.000
_cell.length_c   1.000
_cell.angle_alpha   90.00
_cell.angle_beta   90.00
_cell.angle_gamma   90.00
#
_symmetry.space_group_name_H-M   'P 1'
#
loop_
_entity.id
_entity.type
_entity.pdbx_description
1 polymer ?
#
loop_
_entity_poly.entity_id
_entity_poly.type
_entity_poly.pdbx_seq_one_letter_code
_entity_poly.pdbx_strand_id
1 'polypeptide(L)'
;QALSWNEASLYGHAQVRLEMLRVLARCAEQTGGDAEAAFAAYRAAYTELQPAVPYHLCMARYQLIQEHLPAAEHEIWSIADLPESSRAEYLILRGRLACKKEQYETAAEYLRQADALGPLPKLLERELCQSMELASRELQDYKTAYEYAARQLKL
;
A
#
# COMPACT_ATOMS: atom_id res chain seq x y z
N GLN A 1 -16.55 28.85 21.82
CA GLN A 1 -16.59 28.70 20.34
C GLN A 1 -15.21 28.89 19.69
N ALA A 2 -14.42 29.87 20.16
CA ALA A 2 -13.07 30.10 19.64
C ALA A 2 -12.15 28.88 19.88
N LEU A 3 -12.25 28.24 21.03
CA LEU A 3 -11.50 27.02 21.35
C LEU A 3 -11.93 25.87 20.45
N SER A 4 -13.24 25.70 20.26
CA SER A 4 -13.78 24.67 19.39
C SER A 4 -13.32 24.86 17.94
N TRP A 5 -13.27 26.10 17.47
CA TRP A 5 -12.79 26.42 16.12
C TRP A 5 -11.30 26.12 15.99
N ASN A 6 -10.51 26.48 17.00
CA ASN A 6 -9.07 26.20 17.02
C ASN A 6 -8.79 24.69 17.04
N GLU A 7 -9.54 23.94 17.84
CA GLU A 7 -9.43 22.48 17.88
C GLU A 7 -9.72 21.85 16.54
N ALA A 8 -10.80 22.28 15.89
CA ALA A 8 -11.16 21.78 14.56
C ALA A 8 -10.09 22.11 13.52
N SER A 9 -9.53 23.34 13.59
CA SER A 9 -8.46 23.76 12.69
C SER A 9 -7.18 22.95 12.93
N LEU A 10 -6.79 22.73 14.18
CA LEU A 10 -5.63 21.93 14.54
C LEU A 10 -5.79 20.47 14.09
N TYR A 11 -6.98 19.92 14.27
CA TYR A 11 -7.27 18.56 13.82
C TYR A 11 -7.19 18.46 12.29
N GLY A 12 -7.75 19.44 11.58
CA GLY A 12 -7.65 19.50 10.12
C GLY A 12 -6.21 19.58 9.63
N HIS A 13 -5.39 20.40 10.28
CA HIS A 13 -3.95 20.47 9.97
C HIS A 13 -3.22 19.16 10.25
N ALA A 14 -3.57 18.49 11.35
CA ALA A 14 -2.99 17.18 11.68
C ALA A 14 -3.34 16.13 10.63
N GLN A 15 -4.58 16.13 10.14
CA GLN A 15 -5.01 15.21 9.08
C GLN A 15 -4.25 15.49 7.77
N VAL A 16 -4.13 16.75 7.37
CA VAL A 16 -3.39 17.13 6.17
C VAL A 16 -1.92 16.73 6.30
N ARG A 17 -1.31 17.01 7.45
CA ARG A 17 0.07 16.63 7.71
C ARG A 17 0.27 15.12 7.60
N LEU A 18 -0.65 14.35 8.17
CA LEU A 18 -0.60 12.90 8.12
C LEU A 18 -0.66 12.40 6.68
N GLU A 19 -1.56 12.95 5.89
CA GLU A 19 -1.70 12.59 4.48
C GLU A 19 -0.45 12.94 3.67
N MET A 20 0.15 14.10 3.93
CA MET A 20 1.41 14.49 3.31
C MET A 20 2.54 13.53 3.67
N LEU A 21 2.66 13.16 4.93
CA LEU A 21 3.68 12.21 5.38
C LEU A 21 3.48 10.83 4.75
N ARG A 22 2.23 10.41 4.59
CA ARG A 22 1.89 9.15 3.91
C ARG A 22 2.36 9.18 2.46
N VAL A 23 2.07 10.27 1.75
CA VAL A 23 2.50 10.45 0.35
C VAL A 23 4.02 10.48 0.24
N LEU A 24 4.69 11.20 1.15
CA LEU A 24 6.15 11.26 1.17
C LEU A 24 6.78 9.89 1.39
N ALA A 25 6.23 9.10 2.30
CA ALA A 25 6.71 7.74 2.55
C ALA A 25 6.59 6.87 1.30
N ARG A 26 5.47 6.96 0.58
CA ARG A 26 5.27 6.24 -0.67
C ARG A 26 6.22 6.71 -1.77
N CYS A 27 6.44 8.02 -1.87
CA CYS A 27 7.40 8.59 -2.82
C CYS A 27 8.82 8.11 -2.52
N ALA A 28 9.22 8.09 -1.25
CA ALA A 28 10.54 7.61 -0.86
C ALA A 28 10.74 6.14 -1.23
N GLU A 29 9.71 5.31 -1.07
CA GLU A 29 9.73 3.93 -1.52
C GLU A 29 10.00 3.83 -3.03
N GLN A 30 9.28 4.63 -3.83
CA GLN A 30 9.36 4.56 -5.29
C GLN A 30 10.65 5.15 -5.87
N THR A 31 11.23 6.13 -5.21
CA THR A 31 12.41 6.84 -5.71
C THR A 31 13.73 6.39 -5.09
N GLY A 32 13.67 5.44 -4.14
CA GLY A 32 14.86 5.00 -3.42
C GLY A 32 15.39 6.00 -2.40
N GLY A 33 14.54 6.95 -1.97
CA GLY A 33 14.88 7.89 -0.90
C GLY A 33 14.88 7.23 0.47
N ASP A 34 15.03 8.03 1.54
CA ASP A 34 15.06 7.54 2.90
C ASP A 34 13.65 7.13 3.37
N ALA A 35 13.23 5.94 2.99
CA ALA A 35 11.93 5.40 3.35
C ALA A 35 11.79 5.17 4.85
N GLU A 36 12.86 4.76 5.52
CA GLU A 36 12.83 4.52 6.96
C GLU A 36 12.48 5.79 7.73
N ALA A 37 13.15 6.90 7.43
CA ALA A 37 12.89 8.18 8.08
C ALA A 37 11.47 8.68 7.79
N ALA A 38 11.02 8.54 6.54
CA ALA A 38 9.67 8.96 6.13
C ALA A 38 8.59 8.17 6.84
N PHE A 39 8.73 6.85 6.94
CA PHE A 39 7.79 6.00 7.68
C PHE A 39 7.84 6.23 9.18
N ALA A 40 9.02 6.51 9.75
CA ALA A 40 9.15 6.85 11.17
C ALA A 40 8.40 8.14 11.50
N ALA A 41 8.51 9.16 10.66
CA ALA A 41 7.79 10.42 10.81
C ALA A 41 6.27 10.21 10.73
N TYR A 42 5.83 9.39 9.79
CA TYR A 42 4.42 9.03 9.65
C TYR A 42 3.90 8.34 10.90
N ARG A 43 4.64 7.36 11.41
CA ARG A 43 4.28 6.61 12.62
C ARG A 43 4.13 7.54 13.83
N ALA A 44 5.10 8.44 14.03
CA ALA A 44 5.06 9.38 15.13
C ALA A 44 3.85 10.32 15.07
N ALA A 45 3.54 10.84 13.88
CA ALA A 45 2.39 11.71 13.69
C ALA A 45 1.07 10.97 13.89
N TYR A 46 1.03 9.69 13.54
CA TYR A 46 -0.18 8.90 13.54
C TYR A 46 -0.61 8.45 14.93
N THR A 47 0.30 8.35 15.88
CA THR A 47 -0.02 7.92 17.24
C THR A 47 -1.06 8.81 17.90
N GLU A 48 -1.15 10.07 17.47
CA GLU A 48 -2.10 11.04 18.00
C GLU A 48 -3.52 10.92 17.44
N LEU A 49 -3.69 10.27 16.28
CA LEU A 49 -4.96 10.31 15.54
C LEU A 49 -5.78 9.02 15.61
N GLN A 50 -5.33 8.03 16.34
CA GLN A 50 -6.02 6.75 16.51
C GLN A 50 -6.22 6.00 15.17
N PRO A 51 -5.37 5.06 14.88
CA PRO A 51 -5.22 4.49 13.55
C PRO A 51 -6.42 3.78 13.01
N ALA A 52 -6.78 4.21 11.83
CA ALA A 52 -7.69 3.53 10.95
C ALA A 52 -6.91 2.68 9.95
N VAL A 53 -7.61 2.16 8.97
CA VAL A 53 -7.08 1.32 7.90
C VAL A 53 -5.86 1.93 7.20
N PRO A 54 -5.80 3.24 6.87
CA PRO A 54 -4.61 3.81 6.21
C PRO A 54 -3.30 3.61 6.97
N TYR A 55 -3.34 3.63 8.30
CA TYR A 55 -2.15 3.36 9.11
C TYR A 55 -1.64 1.93 8.90
N HIS A 56 -2.52 0.95 9.04
CA HIS A 56 -2.14 -0.46 8.88
C HIS A 56 -1.61 -0.73 7.48
N LEU A 57 -2.22 -0.15 6.46
CA LEU A 57 -1.75 -0.28 5.07
C LEU A 57 -0.37 0.34 4.88
N CYS A 58 -0.14 1.53 5.43
CA CYS A 58 1.14 2.19 5.36
C CYS A 58 2.23 1.42 6.11
N MET A 59 1.92 0.92 7.29
CA MET A 59 2.86 0.12 8.07
C MET A 59 3.14 -1.23 7.43
N ALA A 60 2.14 -1.86 6.83
CA ALA A 60 2.34 -3.09 6.07
C ALA A 60 3.31 -2.85 4.90
N ARG A 61 3.14 -1.73 4.18
CA ARG A 61 4.04 -1.35 3.09
C ARG A 61 5.46 -1.14 3.59
N TYR A 62 5.63 -0.44 4.70
CA TYR A 62 6.95 -0.25 5.32
C TYR A 62 7.60 -1.58 5.68
N GLN A 63 6.86 -2.48 6.32
CA GLN A 63 7.38 -3.78 6.72
C GLN A 63 7.75 -4.65 5.50
N LEU A 64 7.00 -4.54 4.40
CA LEU A 64 7.35 -5.22 3.15
C LEU A 64 8.66 -4.71 2.56
N ILE A 65 8.91 -3.40 2.63
CA ILE A 65 10.17 -2.81 2.17
C ILE A 65 11.34 -3.34 3.00
N GLN A 66 11.15 -3.44 4.30
CA GLN A 66 12.16 -3.96 5.22
C GLN A 66 12.27 -5.48 5.21
N GLU A 67 11.44 -6.15 4.41
CA GLU A 67 11.35 -7.60 4.31
C GLU A 67 11.01 -8.30 5.64
N HIS A 68 10.34 -7.59 6.53
CA HIS A 68 9.80 -8.15 7.76
C HIS A 68 8.40 -8.72 7.51
N LEU A 69 8.35 -9.90 6.89
CA LEU A 69 7.09 -10.48 6.43
C LEU A 69 6.08 -10.78 7.54
N PRO A 70 6.47 -11.34 8.69
CA PRO A 70 5.51 -11.55 9.78
C PRO A 70 4.91 -10.25 10.31
N ALA A 71 5.68 -9.18 10.37
CA ALA A 71 5.19 -7.87 10.83
C ALA A 71 4.23 -7.26 9.80
N ALA A 72 4.53 -7.39 8.51
CA ALA A 72 3.64 -6.95 7.44
C ALA A 72 2.31 -7.70 7.48
N GLU A 73 2.37 -9.00 7.66
CA GLU A 73 1.20 -9.86 7.79
C GLU A 73 0.32 -9.46 8.99
N HIS A 74 0.95 -9.20 10.12
CA HIS A 74 0.26 -8.74 11.32
C HIS A 74 -0.50 -7.42 11.08
N GLU A 75 0.13 -6.46 10.41
CA GLU A 75 -0.51 -5.18 10.09
C GLU A 75 -1.74 -5.38 9.19
N ILE A 76 -1.62 -6.23 8.18
CA ILE A 76 -2.74 -6.54 7.28
C ILE A 76 -3.88 -7.21 8.03
N TRP A 77 -3.58 -8.18 8.89
CA TRP A 77 -4.59 -8.91 9.65
C TRP A 77 -5.24 -8.08 10.78
N SER A 78 -4.60 -6.98 11.17
CA SER A 78 -5.16 -6.06 12.16
C SER A 78 -6.31 -5.21 11.61
N ILE A 79 -6.53 -5.24 10.30
CA ILE A 79 -7.62 -4.48 9.66
C ILE A 79 -8.93 -5.24 9.86
N ALA A 80 -9.83 -4.67 10.66
CA ALA A 80 -11.13 -5.28 10.97
C ALA A 80 -12.20 -4.91 9.95
N ASP A 81 -12.36 -3.61 9.68
CA ASP A 81 -13.38 -3.10 8.76
C ASP A 81 -12.71 -2.40 7.59
N LEU A 82 -12.69 -3.05 6.45
CA LEU A 82 -12.02 -2.52 5.26
C LEU A 82 -12.99 -1.68 4.43
N PRO A 83 -12.76 -0.34 4.34
CA PRO A 83 -13.58 0.50 3.47
C PRO A 83 -13.33 0.18 2.00
N GLU A 84 -14.35 0.39 1.15
CA GLU A 84 -14.22 0.16 -0.29
C GLU A 84 -13.09 0.99 -0.91
N SER A 85 -12.88 2.21 -0.42
CA SER A 85 -11.80 3.08 -0.92
C SER A 85 -10.40 2.53 -0.69
N SER A 86 -10.23 1.63 0.27
CA SER A 86 -8.92 1.03 0.61
C SER A 86 -8.78 -0.40 0.10
N ARG A 87 -9.82 -0.95 -0.51
CA ARG A 87 -9.84 -2.36 -0.92
C ARG A 87 -8.76 -2.70 -1.95
N ALA A 88 -8.58 -1.85 -2.94
CA ALA A 88 -7.57 -2.06 -3.98
C ALA A 88 -6.17 -2.11 -3.39
N GLU A 89 -5.82 -1.13 -2.55
CA GLU A 89 -4.50 -1.10 -1.91
C GLU A 89 -4.29 -2.30 -1.01
N TYR A 90 -5.29 -2.68 -0.24
CA TYR A 90 -5.25 -3.87 0.61
C TYR A 90 -4.95 -5.14 -0.20
N LEU A 91 -5.67 -5.35 -1.29
CA LEU A 91 -5.47 -6.52 -2.15
C LEU A 91 -4.08 -6.54 -2.81
N ILE A 92 -3.61 -5.38 -3.24
CA ILE A 92 -2.27 -5.27 -3.84
C ILE A 92 -1.19 -5.58 -2.80
N LEU A 93 -1.32 -5.08 -1.58
CA LEU A 93 -0.36 -5.38 -0.52
C LEU A 93 -0.38 -6.87 -0.13
N ARG A 94 -1.55 -7.49 -0.08
CA ARG A 94 -1.65 -8.94 0.12
C ARG A 94 -0.99 -9.72 -1.00
N GLY A 95 -1.18 -9.28 -2.24
CA GLY A 95 -0.52 -9.88 -3.40
C GLY A 95 0.99 -9.75 -3.32
N ARG A 96 1.49 -8.56 -2.97
CA ARG A 96 2.93 -8.33 -2.79
C ARG A 96 3.51 -9.20 -1.68
N LEU A 97 2.82 -9.30 -0.55
CA LEU A 97 3.23 -10.16 0.55
C LEU A 97 3.31 -11.62 0.11
N ALA A 98 2.31 -12.10 -0.61
CA ALA A 98 2.30 -13.47 -1.13
C ALA A 98 3.46 -13.70 -2.12
N CYS A 99 3.79 -12.73 -2.96
CA CYS A 99 4.96 -12.81 -3.84
C CYS A 99 6.26 -12.96 -3.03
N LYS A 100 6.41 -12.19 -1.96
CA LYS A 100 7.58 -12.28 -1.09
C LYS A 100 7.69 -13.62 -0.38
N LYS A 101 6.56 -14.27 -0.12
CA LYS A 101 6.50 -15.62 0.47
C LYS A 101 6.55 -16.71 -0.58
N GLU A 102 6.76 -16.35 -1.83
CA GLU A 102 6.80 -17.28 -2.98
C GLU A 102 5.49 -18.06 -3.19
N GLN A 103 4.38 -17.50 -2.73
CA GLN A 103 3.03 -18.04 -2.91
C GLN A 103 2.38 -17.39 -4.13
N TYR A 104 2.89 -17.70 -5.30
CA TYR A 104 2.57 -16.98 -6.53
C TYR A 104 1.12 -17.18 -7.02
N GLU A 105 0.54 -18.34 -6.78
CA GLU A 105 -0.86 -18.59 -7.14
C GLU A 105 -1.80 -17.72 -6.30
N THR A 106 -1.55 -17.67 -4.99
CA THR A 106 -2.29 -16.83 -4.06
C THR A 106 -2.11 -15.36 -4.39
N ALA A 107 -0.87 -14.97 -4.72
CA ALA A 107 -0.55 -13.60 -5.13
C ALA A 107 -1.35 -13.19 -6.36
N ALA A 108 -1.35 -14.04 -7.38
CA ALA A 108 -2.07 -13.78 -8.63
C ALA A 108 -3.58 -13.61 -8.38
N GLU A 109 -4.15 -14.40 -7.49
CA GLU A 109 -5.57 -14.29 -7.16
C GLU A 109 -5.92 -12.95 -6.52
N TYR A 110 -5.16 -12.52 -5.51
CA TYR A 110 -5.38 -11.21 -4.88
C TYR A 110 -5.23 -10.07 -5.89
N LEU A 111 -4.22 -10.15 -6.74
CA LEU A 111 -3.96 -9.12 -7.73
C LEU A 111 -5.04 -9.06 -8.81
N ARG A 112 -5.59 -10.20 -9.22
CA ARG A 112 -6.73 -10.23 -10.13
C ARG A 112 -7.97 -9.58 -9.51
N GLN A 113 -8.21 -9.82 -8.24
CA GLN A 113 -9.30 -9.18 -7.52
C GLN A 113 -9.13 -7.65 -7.49
N ALA A 114 -7.91 -7.18 -7.27
CA ALA A 114 -7.62 -5.75 -7.31
C ALA A 114 -7.85 -5.15 -8.71
N ASP A 115 -7.40 -5.84 -9.72
CA ASP A 115 -7.58 -5.41 -11.12
C ASP A 115 -9.05 -5.32 -11.51
N ALA A 116 -9.87 -6.25 -11.01
CA ALA A 116 -11.31 -6.29 -11.29
C ALA A 116 -12.09 -5.12 -10.67
N LEU A 117 -11.49 -4.38 -9.72
CA LEU A 117 -12.13 -3.22 -9.11
C LEU A 117 -12.24 -2.01 -10.03
N GLY A 118 -11.58 -2.05 -11.19
CA GLY A 118 -11.63 -0.97 -12.17
C GLY A 118 -10.36 -0.11 -12.16
N PRO A 119 -10.45 1.12 -12.71
CA PRO A 119 -9.29 1.98 -12.81
C PRO A 119 -8.68 2.29 -11.44
N LEU A 120 -7.36 2.21 -11.34
CA LEU A 120 -6.61 2.44 -10.11
C LEU A 120 -5.75 3.70 -10.25
N PRO A 121 -5.43 4.36 -9.11
CA PRO A 121 -4.39 5.40 -9.13
C PRO A 121 -3.09 4.87 -9.73
N LYS A 122 -2.35 5.73 -10.39
CA LYS A 122 -1.16 5.35 -11.16
C LYS A 122 -0.14 4.54 -10.36
N LEU A 123 0.07 4.90 -9.10
CA LEU A 123 1.01 4.18 -8.23
C LEU A 123 0.53 2.75 -7.94
N LEU A 124 -0.74 2.58 -7.65
CA LEU A 124 -1.32 1.27 -7.40
C LEU A 124 -1.35 0.42 -8.67
N GLU A 125 -1.66 1.04 -9.79
CA GLU A 125 -1.62 0.38 -11.11
C GLU A 125 -0.23 -0.17 -11.40
N ARG A 126 0.81 0.61 -11.13
CA ARG A 126 2.19 0.19 -11.32
C ARG A 126 2.55 -0.99 -10.41
N GLU A 127 2.19 -0.90 -9.13
CA GLU A 127 2.45 -1.98 -8.18
C GLU A 127 1.73 -3.27 -8.57
N LEU A 128 0.49 -3.14 -9.01
CA LEU A 128 -0.30 -4.26 -9.52
C LEU A 128 0.40 -4.94 -10.69
N CYS A 129 0.78 -4.17 -11.69
CA CYS A 129 1.41 -4.69 -12.90
C CYS A 129 2.76 -5.36 -12.60
N GLN A 130 3.59 -4.74 -11.77
CA GLN A 130 4.88 -5.31 -11.37
C GLN A 130 4.71 -6.65 -10.65
N SER A 131 3.77 -6.71 -9.73
CA SER A 131 3.54 -7.92 -8.93
C SER A 131 2.91 -9.03 -9.77
N MET A 132 1.97 -8.69 -10.67
CA MET A 132 1.38 -9.68 -11.58
C MET A 132 2.37 -10.20 -12.60
N GLU A 133 3.24 -9.33 -13.11
CA GLU A 133 4.33 -9.77 -13.99
C GLU A 133 5.21 -10.81 -13.30
N LEU A 134 5.64 -10.51 -12.08
CA LEU A 134 6.47 -11.43 -11.30
C LEU A 134 5.75 -12.75 -11.02
N ALA A 135 4.55 -12.70 -10.49
CA ALA A 135 3.79 -13.90 -10.15
C ALA A 135 3.52 -14.77 -11.38
N SER A 136 3.11 -14.13 -12.48
CA SER A 136 2.80 -14.85 -13.72
C SER A 136 4.05 -15.50 -14.32
N ARG A 137 5.18 -14.80 -14.29
CA ARG A 137 6.45 -15.33 -14.78
C ARG A 137 6.90 -16.54 -13.96
N GLU A 138 6.78 -16.47 -12.64
CA GLU A 138 7.16 -17.60 -11.77
C GLU A 138 6.22 -18.80 -11.94
N LEU A 139 4.97 -18.55 -12.31
CA LEU A 139 3.99 -19.59 -12.65
C LEU A 139 4.14 -20.09 -14.09
N GLN A 140 5.09 -19.56 -14.84
CA GLN A 140 5.35 -19.90 -16.25
C GLN A 140 4.19 -19.48 -17.17
N ASP A 141 3.34 -18.58 -16.74
CA ASP A 141 2.29 -17.95 -17.56
C ASP A 141 2.85 -16.72 -18.24
N TYR A 142 3.70 -16.95 -19.25
CA TYR A 142 4.44 -15.86 -19.91
C TYR A 142 3.52 -14.92 -20.72
N LYS A 143 2.39 -15.40 -21.17
CA LYS A 143 1.42 -14.57 -21.87
C LYS A 143 0.88 -13.47 -20.94
N THR A 144 0.40 -13.86 -19.78
CA THR A 144 -0.10 -12.92 -18.77
C THR A 144 1.02 -11.99 -18.28
N ALA A 145 2.22 -12.52 -18.05
CA ALA A 145 3.37 -11.71 -17.66
C ALA A 145 3.66 -10.63 -18.70
N TYR A 146 3.65 -10.98 -19.98
CA TYR A 146 3.84 -10.03 -21.06
C TYR A 146 2.76 -8.95 -21.09
N GLU A 147 1.49 -9.34 -20.93
CA GLU A 147 0.37 -8.41 -20.94
C GLU A 147 0.51 -7.35 -19.84
N TYR A 148 0.88 -7.76 -18.63
CA TYR A 148 1.08 -6.82 -17.53
C TYR A 148 2.35 -5.97 -17.69
N ALA A 149 3.42 -6.53 -18.23
CA ALA A 149 4.62 -5.77 -18.55
C ALA A 149 4.34 -4.68 -19.59
N ALA A 150 3.61 -5.03 -20.65
CA ALA A 150 3.22 -4.08 -21.68
C ALA A 150 2.30 -2.98 -21.14
N ARG A 151 1.38 -3.34 -20.26
CA ARG A 151 0.48 -2.40 -19.58
C ARG A 151 1.26 -1.43 -18.69
N GLN A 152 2.29 -1.89 -18.00
CA GLN A 152 3.15 -1.06 -17.17
C GLN A 152 3.89 0.00 -18.00
N LEU A 153 4.33 -0.34 -19.19
CA LEU A 153 5.04 0.59 -20.06
C LEU A 153 4.19 1.78 -20.51
N LYS A 154 2.86 1.65 -20.44
CA LYS A 154 1.93 2.73 -20.81
C LYS A 154 1.63 3.69 -19.66
N LEU A 155 2.13 3.40 -18.48
CA LEU A 155 1.97 4.26 -17.32
C LEU A 155 3.03 5.35 -17.31
#